data_13fdf78aec52380186c47c7fc63a9628
#
_entry.id   13fdf78aec52380186c47c7fc63a9628
#
_cell.length_a   1.000
_cell.length_b   1.000
_cell.length_c   1.000
_cell.angle_alpha   90.00
_cell.angle_beta   90.00
_cell.angle_gamma   90.00
#
_symmetry.space_group_name_H-M   'P 1'
#
loop_
_entity.id
_entity.type
_entity.pdbx_description
1 polymer ?
#
loop_
_entity_poly.entity_id
_entity_poly.type
_entity_poly.pdbx_seq_one_letter_code
_entity_poly.pdbx_strand_id
1 'polypeptide(L)'
;GILLFLIITLSVIFRSIRWVVIPLVGCIASVIFVSGFSGFADWRLTVISSNFPSLLLIITMSMTIHLVVRYREINSNSDETNKIKSIKETIYYMFIPCIYTSLTTIVAFISLFVSGIRPIIDFGHMMTFGIISAFIITFIMFPTIISLIPYKKENDSKDLTKKITLYIAKISNQNYKKIILVSVIVAFTGFYGISNLKVENRFIDYFHNDTEIHKGMLEIDQKLGGTTPFDIIIKAPDSYLNSVIDQEEDDLFGELSEALGDENTNTQSYWLTIPKIKEIKKIHYYLESLDETGKVLSISTLTDLVTDLNGGPLSDLQIGAIRSAVSDQVNEVLLKPYLSDDGNEIRISLRVIDSNKQLKRKDFIEQVEGFLLKDMGYQQDQFRTSNMLVLYNNMLQSLFSSQ
;
A
#
# COMPACT_ATOMS: atom_id res chain seq x y z
N GLY A 1 -4.85 5.58 -23.53
CA GLY A 1 -5.92 4.54 -23.60
C GLY A 1 -7.29 5.11 -23.25
N ILE A 2 -7.51 5.57 -22.01
CA ILE A 2 -8.85 5.99 -21.50
C ILE A 2 -9.46 7.13 -22.31
N LEU A 3 -8.70 8.18 -22.60
CA LEU A 3 -9.21 9.34 -23.34
C LEU A 3 -9.66 8.96 -24.76
N LEU A 4 -8.92 8.10 -25.44
CA LEU A 4 -9.26 7.60 -26.78
C LEU A 4 -10.54 6.76 -26.73
N PHE A 5 -10.68 5.89 -25.74
CA PHE A 5 -11.90 5.09 -25.54
C PHE A 5 -13.10 5.98 -25.29
N LEU A 6 -12.98 7.02 -24.47
CA LEU A 6 -14.05 7.99 -24.20
C LEU A 6 -14.44 8.73 -25.48
N ILE A 7 -13.50 9.18 -26.30
CA ILE A 7 -13.78 9.85 -27.59
C ILE A 7 -14.59 8.93 -28.50
N ILE A 8 -14.16 7.67 -28.64
CA ILE A 8 -14.85 6.70 -29.49
C ILE A 8 -16.29 6.47 -28.97
N THR A 9 -16.44 6.21 -27.69
CA THR A 9 -17.74 5.94 -27.05
C THR A 9 -18.70 7.12 -27.21
N LEU A 10 -18.24 8.34 -26.91
CA LEU A 10 -19.06 9.55 -27.09
C LEU A 10 -19.41 9.80 -28.55
N SER A 11 -18.50 9.55 -29.48
CA SER A 11 -18.75 9.71 -30.92
C SER A 11 -19.82 8.75 -31.42
N VAL A 12 -19.84 7.52 -30.92
CA VAL A 12 -20.87 6.52 -31.25
C VAL A 12 -22.23 6.91 -30.67
N ILE A 13 -22.26 7.39 -29.42
CA ILE A 13 -23.48 7.75 -28.69
C ILE A 13 -24.09 9.02 -29.26
N PHE A 14 -23.33 10.10 -29.30
CA PHE A 14 -23.86 11.43 -29.67
C PHE A 14 -23.91 11.69 -31.17
N ARG A 15 -23.10 11.00 -31.96
CA ARG A 15 -23.01 11.16 -33.43
C ARG A 15 -22.82 12.61 -33.88
N SER A 16 -22.25 13.44 -33.04
CA SER A 16 -22.02 14.85 -33.26
C SER A 16 -20.76 15.30 -32.58
N ILE A 17 -19.83 15.87 -33.33
CA ILE A 17 -18.53 16.35 -32.82
C ILE A 17 -18.70 17.36 -31.71
N ARG A 18 -19.73 18.21 -31.78
CA ARG A 18 -19.99 19.22 -30.72
C ARG A 18 -20.14 18.59 -29.34
N TRP A 19 -20.95 17.53 -29.26
CA TRP A 19 -21.31 16.88 -28.02
C TRP A 19 -20.23 15.94 -27.50
N VAL A 20 -19.22 15.68 -28.32
CA VAL A 20 -17.98 14.98 -27.94
C VAL A 20 -16.93 15.96 -27.40
N VAL A 21 -16.77 17.11 -28.07
CA VAL A 21 -15.73 18.09 -27.72
C VAL A 21 -16.03 18.80 -26.40
N ILE A 22 -17.29 19.13 -26.12
CA ILE A 22 -17.65 19.87 -24.88
C ILE A 22 -17.22 19.13 -23.61
N PRO A 23 -17.60 17.84 -23.40
CA PRO A 23 -17.14 17.09 -22.26
C PRO A 23 -15.61 16.93 -22.19
N LEU A 24 -14.98 16.70 -23.34
CA LEU A 24 -13.53 16.51 -23.40
C LEU A 24 -12.75 17.75 -22.97
N VAL A 25 -13.17 18.94 -23.42
CA VAL A 25 -12.54 20.19 -23.03
C VAL A 25 -12.66 20.43 -21.52
N GLY A 26 -13.83 20.18 -20.94
CA GLY A 26 -14.03 20.26 -19.49
C GLY A 26 -13.16 19.28 -18.70
N CYS A 27 -13.06 18.02 -19.18
CA CYS A 27 -12.24 17.00 -18.57
C CYS A 27 -10.75 17.36 -18.63
N ILE A 28 -10.24 17.76 -19.79
CA ILE A 28 -8.84 18.14 -19.98
C ILE A 28 -8.50 19.36 -19.12
N ALA A 29 -9.35 20.38 -19.10
CA ALA A 29 -9.17 21.55 -18.27
C ALA A 29 -9.08 21.21 -16.78
N SER A 30 -9.96 20.32 -16.30
CA SER A 30 -9.97 19.87 -14.90
C SER A 30 -8.68 19.11 -14.55
N VAL A 31 -8.23 18.20 -15.41
CA VAL A 31 -7.00 17.44 -15.16
C VAL A 31 -5.77 18.36 -15.18
N ILE A 32 -5.68 19.27 -16.16
CA ILE A 32 -4.56 20.21 -16.24
C ILE A 32 -4.54 21.12 -14.99
N PHE A 33 -5.70 21.63 -14.57
CA PHE A 33 -5.79 22.51 -13.41
C PHE A 33 -5.35 21.77 -12.13
N VAL A 34 -5.87 20.59 -11.88
CA VAL A 34 -5.54 19.82 -10.67
C VAL A 34 -4.09 19.34 -10.69
N SER A 35 -3.60 18.87 -11.84
CA SER A 35 -2.18 18.48 -11.97
C SER A 35 -1.23 19.66 -11.78
N GLY A 36 -1.57 20.82 -12.35
CA GLY A 36 -0.78 22.06 -12.16
C GLY A 36 -0.79 22.53 -10.71
N PHE A 37 -1.95 22.51 -10.07
CA PHE A 37 -2.06 22.85 -8.64
C PHE A 37 -1.30 21.87 -7.76
N SER A 38 -1.37 20.57 -8.03
CA SER A 38 -0.60 19.54 -7.29
C SER A 38 0.91 19.80 -7.37
N GLY A 39 1.40 20.20 -8.55
CA GLY A 39 2.80 20.59 -8.72
C GLY A 39 3.15 21.87 -7.97
N PHE A 40 2.27 22.86 -7.97
CA PHE A 40 2.48 24.11 -7.22
C PHE A 40 2.44 23.91 -5.71
N ALA A 41 1.59 23.01 -5.22
CA ALA A 41 1.45 22.66 -3.80
C ALA A 41 2.52 21.65 -3.31
N ASP A 42 3.47 21.26 -4.16
CA ASP A 42 4.52 20.26 -3.89
C ASP A 42 3.93 18.90 -3.40
N TRP A 43 2.77 18.53 -3.93
CA TRP A 43 2.16 17.26 -3.61
C TRP A 43 2.89 16.11 -4.33
N ARG A 44 3.32 15.12 -3.55
CA ARG A 44 4.05 13.98 -4.08
C ARG A 44 3.10 12.98 -4.75
N LEU A 45 3.39 12.65 -6.00
CA LEU A 45 2.68 11.59 -6.70
C LEU A 45 3.28 10.23 -6.30
N THR A 46 2.44 9.38 -5.71
CA THR A 46 2.76 7.99 -5.38
C THR A 46 2.19 7.06 -6.45
N VAL A 47 2.55 5.77 -6.41
CA VAL A 47 2.00 4.76 -7.32
C VAL A 47 0.47 4.72 -7.24
N ILE A 48 -0.09 4.86 -6.03
CA ILE A 48 -1.55 4.87 -5.80
C ILE A 48 -2.16 6.15 -6.38
N SER A 49 -1.59 7.30 -6.07
CA SER A 49 -2.12 8.58 -6.52
C SER A 49 -1.89 8.84 -8.01
N SER A 50 -1.00 8.12 -8.69
CA SER A 50 -0.76 8.28 -10.14
C SER A 50 -2.01 8.02 -11.01
N ASN A 51 -3.00 7.32 -10.47
CA ASN A 51 -4.28 7.05 -11.16
C ASN A 51 -5.29 8.20 -11.04
N PHE A 52 -5.02 9.27 -10.25
CA PHE A 52 -5.97 10.35 -10.05
C PHE A 52 -6.44 11.03 -11.35
N PRO A 53 -5.60 11.26 -12.38
CA PRO A 53 -6.06 11.90 -13.61
C PRO A 53 -7.12 11.08 -14.33
N SER A 54 -6.97 9.76 -14.33
CA SER A 54 -7.93 8.84 -14.97
C SER A 54 -9.28 8.86 -14.26
N LEU A 55 -9.27 8.84 -12.93
CA LEU A 55 -10.50 8.91 -12.13
C LEU A 55 -11.16 10.27 -12.26
N LEU A 56 -10.39 11.36 -12.23
CA LEU A 56 -10.90 12.70 -12.40
C LEU A 56 -11.55 12.91 -13.78
N LEU A 57 -10.93 12.37 -14.85
CA LEU A 57 -11.51 12.36 -16.19
C LEU A 57 -12.90 11.69 -16.20
N ILE A 58 -13.03 10.52 -15.58
CA ILE A 58 -14.29 9.77 -15.55
C ILE A 58 -15.37 10.55 -14.79
N ILE A 59 -15.05 11.10 -13.61
CA ILE A 59 -16.00 11.86 -12.78
C ILE A 59 -16.43 13.15 -13.49
N THR A 60 -15.49 13.91 -14.02
CA THR A 60 -15.78 15.15 -14.76
C THR A 60 -16.62 14.87 -16.01
N MET A 61 -16.27 13.79 -16.72
CA MET A 61 -17.02 13.33 -17.90
C MET A 61 -18.47 13.03 -17.53
N SER A 62 -18.71 12.28 -16.47
CA SER A 62 -20.05 11.94 -16.00
C SER A 62 -20.90 13.19 -15.74
N MET A 63 -20.36 14.17 -15.00
CA MET A 63 -21.05 15.44 -14.73
C MET A 63 -21.38 16.18 -16.01
N THR A 64 -20.41 16.29 -16.92
CA THR A 64 -20.60 17.04 -18.17
C THR A 64 -21.59 16.36 -19.10
N ILE A 65 -21.59 15.02 -19.16
CA ILE A 65 -22.58 14.26 -19.95
C ILE A 65 -24.01 14.54 -19.44
N HIS A 66 -24.23 14.55 -18.12
CA HIS A 66 -25.53 14.89 -17.56
C HIS A 66 -26.00 16.28 -17.98
N LEU A 67 -25.11 17.26 -17.95
CA LEU A 67 -25.42 18.63 -18.44
C LEU A 67 -25.74 18.63 -19.93
N VAL A 68 -24.95 17.93 -20.75
CA VAL A 68 -25.16 17.83 -22.21
C VAL A 68 -26.52 17.18 -22.54
N VAL A 69 -26.80 16.06 -21.92
CA VAL A 69 -28.05 15.32 -22.17
C VAL A 69 -29.25 16.18 -21.76
N ARG A 70 -29.21 16.80 -20.59
CA ARG A 70 -30.29 17.67 -20.13
C ARG A 70 -30.48 18.90 -21.02
N TYR A 71 -29.39 19.53 -21.42
CA TYR A 71 -29.46 20.65 -22.37
C TYR A 71 -30.10 20.24 -23.69
N ARG A 72 -29.75 19.09 -24.25
CA ARG A 72 -30.33 18.57 -25.49
C ARG A 72 -31.83 18.29 -25.32
N GLU A 73 -32.22 17.70 -24.20
CA GLU A 73 -33.64 17.43 -23.89
C GLU A 73 -34.47 18.72 -23.83
N ILE A 74 -34.00 19.75 -23.10
CA ILE A 74 -34.65 21.04 -23.00
C ILE A 74 -34.72 21.70 -24.38
N ASN A 75 -33.64 21.67 -25.15
CA ASN A 75 -33.55 22.29 -26.46
C ASN A 75 -34.42 21.60 -27.53
N SER A 76 -34.66 20.30 -27.39
CA SER A 76 -35.57 19.56 -28.32
C SER A 76 -37.03 19.84 -28.04
N ASN A 77 -37.40 20.04 -26.76
CA ASN A 77 -38.79 20.20 -26.33
C ASN A 77 -39.27 21.66 -26.33
N SER A 78 -38.36 22.63 -26.42
CA SER A 78 -38.72 24.04 -26.44
C SER A 78 -38.95 24.53 -27.87
N ASP A 79 -40.09 25.18 -28.12
CA ASP A 79 -40.35 25.93 -29.36
C ASP A 79 -39.63 27.31 -29.35
N GLU A 80 -39.07 27.70 -28.22
CA GLU A 80 -38.37 28.97 -28.06
C GLU A 80 -36.90 28.84 -28.48
N THR A 81 -36.45 29.74 -29.36
CA THR A 81 -35.08 29.92 -29.82
C THR A 81 -34.15 30.56 -28.80
N ASN A 82 -34.59 30.70 -27.52
CA ASN A 82 -33.81 31.41 -26.50
C ASN A 82 -32.78 30.49 -25.83
N LYS A 83 -31.60 30.45 -26.41
CA LYS A 83 -30.44 29.69 -25.97
C LYS A 83 -30.05 29.95 -24.49
N ILE A 84 -30.12 31.20 -24.06
CA ILE A 84 -29.76 31.59 -22.69
C ILE A 84 -30.74 30.98 -21.68
N LYS A 85 -32.02 30.92 -22.00
CA LYS A 85 -33.04 30.28 -21.16
C LYS A 85 -32.79 28.79 -21.02
N SER A 86 -32.49 28.09 -22.12
CA SER A 86 -32.16 26.64 -22.09
C SER A 86 -30.91 26.35 -21.26
N ILE A 87 -29.90 27.20 -21.33
CA ILE A 87 -28.68 27.07 -20.51
C ILE A 87 -29.02 27.25 -19.02
N LYS A 88 -29.74 28.30 -18.66
CA LYS A 88 -30.15 28.57 -17.27
C LYS A 88 -30.98 27.43 -16.68
N GLU A 89 -31.96 26.94 -17.42
CA GLU A 89 -32.76 25.80 -16.99
C GLU A 89 -31.94 24.53 -16.83
N THR A 90 -31.01 24.26 -17.73
CA THR A 90 -30.10 23.10 -17.64
C THR A 90 -29.25 23.16 -16.34
N ILE A 91 -28.66 24.31 -16.08
CA ILE A 91 -27.87 24.50 -14.86
C ILE A 91 -28.73 24.33 -13.62
N TYR A 92 -29.90 24.99 -13.59
CA TYR A 92 -30.82 24.92 -12.46
C TYR A 92 -31.23 23.48 -12.12
N TYR A 93 -31.64 22.70 -13.12
CA TYR A 93 -32.08 21.32 -12.90
C TYR A 93 -30.95 20.34 -12.59
N MET A 94 -29.75 20.58 -13.11
CA MET A 94 -28.60 19.67 -12.92
C MET A 94 -27.69 20.02 -11.75
N PHE A 95 -27.81 21.23 -11.20
CA PHE A 95 -26.97 21.68 -10.09
C PHE A 95 -27.12 20.76 -8.86
N ILE A 96 -28.36 20.52 -8.41
CA ILE A 96 -28.63 19.71 -7.22
C ILE A 96 -28.20 18.25 -7.41
N PRO A 97 -28.56 17.52 -8.48
CA PRO A 97 -28.08 16.16 -8.70
C PRO A 97 -26.55 16.06 -8.76
N CYS A 98 -25.89 16.99 -9.45
CA CYS A 98 -24.45 16.98 -9.59
C CYS A 98 -23.72 17.32 -8.27
N ILE A 99 -24.27 18.22 -7.44
CA ILE A 99 -23.68 18.51 -6.14
C ILE A 99 -23.81 17.32 -5.17
N TYR A 100 -24.92 16.59 -5.21
CA TYR A 100 -25.08 15.39 -4.38
C TYR A 100 -24.10 14.29 -4.79
N THR A 101 -23.93 14.04 -6.08
CA THR A 101 -22.94 13.06 -6.56
C THR A 101 -21.51 13.49 -6.23
N SER A 102 -21.20 14.78 -6.37
CA SER A 102 -19.89 15.29 -5.96
C SER A 102 -19.66 15.17 -4.46
N LEU A 103 -20.66 15.54 -3.64
CA LEU A 103 -20.56 15.49 -2.19
C LEU A 103 -20.37 14.05 -1.68
N THR A 104 -21.17 13.11 -2.19
CA THR A 104 -21.03 11.69 -1.80
C THR A 104 -19.65 11.13 -2.17
N THR A 105 -19.13 11.52 -3.34
CA THR A 105 -17.79 11.09 -3.77
C THR A 105 -16.69 11.77 -2.94
N ILE A 106 -16.85 13.06 -2.59
CA ILE A 106 -15.94 13.78 -1.69
C ILE A 106 -15.89 13.09 -0.33
N VAL A 107 -17.05 12.75 0.26
CA VAL A 107 -17.10 12.04 1.54
C VAL A 107 -16.36 10.70 1.47
N ALA A 108 -16.52 9.95 0.36
CA ALA A 108 -15.79 8.70 0.16
C ALA A 108 -14.27 8.91 0.12
N PHE A 109 -13.77 9.98 -0.51
CA PHE A 109 -12.33 10.26 -0.53
C PHE A 109 -11.81 10.85 0.78
N ILE A 110 -12.62 11.63 1.49
CA ILE A 110 -12.27 12.12 2.84
C ILE A 110 -12.14 10.95 3.83
N SER A 111 -12.93 9.89 3.69
CA SER A 111 -12.81 8.71 4.57
C SER A 111 -11.42 8.06 4.50
N LEU A 112 -10.70 8.24 3.38
CA LEU A 112 -9.33 7.74 3.25
C LEU A 112 -8.32 8.46 4.16
N PHE A 113 -8.66 9.63 4.72
CA PHE A 113 -7.77 10.36 5.64
C PHE A 113 -7.55 9.61 6.96
N VAL A 114 -8.45 8.70 7.31
CA VAL A 114 -8.36 7.89 8.54
C VAL A 114 -7.51 6.62 8.34
N SER A 115 -7.08 6.31 7.10
CA SER A 115 -6.42 5.05 6.78
C SER A 115 -5.06 4.81 7.46
N GLY A 116 -4.42 5.84 8.05
CA GLY A 116 -3.07 5.75 8.64
C GLY A 116 -1.93 5.56 7.61
N ILE A 117 -2.23 5.37 6.33
CA ILE A 117 -1.26 5.11 5.27
C ILE A 117 -1.08 6.38 4.41
N ARG A 118 0.08 7.00 4.50
CA ARG A 118 0.36 8.29 3.87
C ARG A 118 0.03 8.35 2.37
N PRO A 119 0.43 7.40 1.51
CA PRO A 119 0.05 7.42 0.09
C PRO A 119 -1.47 7.42 -0.17
N ILE A 120 -2.26 6.81 0.70
CA ILE A 120 -3.72 6.76 0.59
C ILE A 120 -4.33 8.09 1.05
N ILE A 121 -3.81 8.67 2.13
CA ILE A 121 -4.19 9.99 2.61
C ILE A 121 -3.92 11.03 1.53
N ASP A 122 -2.72 11.02 0.94
CA ASP A 122 -2.34 11.96 -0.13
C ASP A 122 -3.25 11.80 -1.36
N PHE A 123 -3.61 10.56 -1.73
CA PHE A 123 -4.58 10.29 -2.78
C PHE A 123 -5.96 10.84 -2.45
N GLY A 124 -6.43 10.66 -1.21
CA GLY A 124 -7.69 11.24 -0.72
C GLY A 124 -7.73 12.76 -0.85
N HIS A 125 -6.65 13.45 -0.46
CA HIS A 125 -6.53 14.90 -0.61
C HIS A 125 -6.60 15.34 -2.09
N MET A 126 -5.82 14.70 -2.96
CA MET A 126 -5.81 15.00 -4.39
C MET A 126 -7.18 14.80 -5.02
N MET A 127 -7.87 13.71 -4.71
CA MET A 127 -9.18 13.42 -5.26
C MET A 127 -10.27 14.35 -4.72
N THR A 128 -10.25 14.66 -3.41
CA THR A 128 -11.19 15.60 -2.81
C THR A 128 -11.08 16.98 -3.46
N PHE A 129 -9.87 17.53 -3.55
CA PHE A 129 -9.61 18.79 -4.23
C PHE A 129 -9.97 18.70 -5.73
N GLY A 130 -9.63 17.58 -6.36
CA GLY A 130 -9.90 17.32 -7.77
C GLY A 130 -11.40 17.35 -8.09
N ILE A 131 -12.24 16.74 -7.28
CA ILE A 131 -13.70 16.71 -7.49
C ILE A 131 -14.32 18.08 -7.28
N ILE A 132 -13.90 18.81 -6.25
CA ILE A 132 -14.35 20.18 -6.02
C ILE A 132 -14.01 21.06 -7.22
N SER A 133 -12.76 21.02 -7.68
CA SER A 133 -12.29 21.75 -8.84
C SER A 133 -13.03 21.37 -10.13
N ALA A 134 -13.21 20.06 -10.36
CA ALA A 134 -13.92 19.55 -11.51
C ALA A 134 -15.39 20.01 -11.54
N PHE A 135 -16.07 20.02 -10.40
CA PHE A 135 -17.44 20.53 -10.28
C PHE A 135 -17.50 22.02 -10.69
N ILE A 136 -16.63 22.87 -10.11
CA ILE A 136 -16.57 24.29 -10.41
C ILE A 136 -16.25 24.52 -11.89
N ILE A 137 -15.23 23.88 -12.41
CA ILE A 137 -14.80 24.02 -13.82
C ILE A 137 -15.93 23.59 -14.76
N THR A 138 -16.59 22.46 -14.47
CA THR A 138 -17.69 21.95 -15.30
C THR A 138 -18.84 22.97 -15.37
N PHE A 139 -19.26 23.50 -14.23
CA PHE A 139 -20.38 24.44 -14.17
C PHE A 139 -20.06 25.84 -14.72
N ILE A 140 -18.79 26.20 -14.83
CA ILE A 140 -18.34 27.44 -15.50
C ILE A 140 -18.13 27.18 -16.99
N MET A 141 -17.40 26.13 -17.36
CA MET A 141 -17.01 25.91 -18.75
C MET A 141 -18.17 25.45 -19.63
N PHE A 142 -19.06 24.61 -19.10
CA PHE A 142 -20.22 24.12 -19.88
C PHE A 142 -21.08 25.25 -20.43
N PRO A 143 -21.63 26.19 -19.63
CA PRO A 143 -22.41 27.30 -20.14
C PRO A 143 -21.61 28.22 -21.03
N THR A 144 -20.33 28.45 -20.71
CA THR A 144 -19.46 29.32 -21.52
C THR A 144 -19.26 28.74 -22.93
N ILE A 145 -18.90 27.46 -23.03
CA ILE A 145 -18.66 26.80 -24.32
C ILE A 145 -19.96 26.76 -25.14
N ILE A 146 -21.09 26.38 -24.50
CA ILE A 146 -22.38 26.39 -25.20
C ILE A 146 -22.73 27.79 -25.69
N SER A 147 -22.46 28.84 -24.91
CA SER A 147 -22.74 30.22 -25.33
C SER A 147 -21.95 30.62 -26.58
N LEU A 148 -20.75 30.12 -26.78
CA LEU A 148 -19.93 30.40 -27.96
C LEU A 148 -20.37 29.65 -29.23
N ILE A 149 -20.99 28.49 -29.09
CA ILE A 149 -21.41 27.68 -30.23
C ILE A 149 -22.74 28.20 -30.82
N PRO A 150 -22.91 28.30 -32.14
CA PRO A 150 -24.19 28.74 -32.74
C PRO A 150 -25.34 27.84 -32.37
N TYR A 151 -26.50 28.46 -32.09
CA TYR A 151 -27.73 27.71 -31.78
C TYR A 151 -28.13 26.84 -32.98
N LYS A 152 -28.44 25.60 -32.74
CA LYS A 152 -28.99 24.68 -33.72
C LYS A 152 -30.06 23.85 -33.01
N LYS A 153 -31.31 23.96 -33.50
CA LYS A 153 -32.41 23.08 -33.01
C LYS A 153 -32.03 21.64 -33.37
N GLU A 154 -31.98 20.78 -32.37
CA GLU A 154 -31.72 19.36 -32.59
C GLU A 154 -33.02 18.71 -33.08
N ASN A 155 -32.98 18.15 -34.27
CA ASN A 155 -33.97 17.22 -34.69
C ASN A 155 -33.81 15.93 -33.87
N ASP A 156 -34.92 15.33 -33.49
CA ASP A 156 -34.98 14.07 -32.74
C ASP A 156 -34.18 12.98 -33.51
N SER A 157 -32.87 13.04 -33.35
CA SER A 157 -31.96 12.08 -33.98
C SER A 157 -32.25 10.72 -33.35
N LYS A 158 -32.36 9.69 -34.16
CA LYS A 158 -32.63 8.31 -33.77
C LYS A 158 -31.74 7.91 -32.60
N ASP A 159 -32.25 8.12 -31.39
CA ASP A 159 -31.53 7.84 -30.17
C ASP A 159 -31.42 6.32 -30.02
N LEU A 160 -30.23 5.79 -30.30
CA LEU A 160 -29.95 4.36 -30.19
C LEU A 160 -30.21 3.85 -28.78
N THR A 161 -30.00 4.72 -27.79
CA THR A 161 -30.14 4.35 -26.37
C THR A 161 -31.64 4.20 -26.01
N LYS A 162 -32.52 4.95 -26.63
CA LYS A 162 -33.99 4.91 -26.37
C LYS A 162 -34.55 3.50 -26.52
N LYS A 163 -34.21 2.78 -27.60
CA LYS A 163 -34.68 1.41 -27.83
C LYS A 163 -34.19 0.45 -26.73
N ILE A 164 -32.90 0.55 -26.36
CA ILE A 164 -32.29 -0.30 -25.32
C ILE A 164 -32.93 0.01 -23.97
N THR A 165 -33.06 1.29 -23.63
CA THR A 165 -33.65 1.74 -22.37
C THR A 165 -35.11 1.29 -22.23
N LEU A 166 -35.92 1.45 -23.28
CA LEU A 166 -37.32 0.99 -23.29
C LEU A 166 -37.42 -0.53 -23.18
N TYR A 167 -36.54 -1.27 -23.82
CA TYR A 167 -36.50 -2.73 -23.71
C TYR A 167 -36.13 -3.18 -22.28
N ILE A 168 -35.12 -2.58 -21.67
CA ILE A 168 -34.74 -2.85 -20.27
C ILE A 168 -35.88 -2.47 -19.33
N ALA A 169 -36.50 -1.30 -19.50
CA ALA A 169 -37.63 -0.85 -18.69
C ALA A 169 -38.80 -1.83 -18.78
N LYS A 170 -39.10 -2.34 -19.99
CA LYS A 170 -40.14 -3.35 -20.19
C LYS A 170 -39.83 -4.65 -19.46
N ILE A 171 -38.60 -5.17 -19.58
CA ILE A 171 -38.18 -6.39 -18.88
C ILE A 171 -38.26 -6.18 -17.37
N SER A 172 -37.76 -5.04 -16.89
CA SER A 172 -37.75 -4.70 -15.46
C SER A 172 -39.16 -4.65 -14.88
N ASN A 173 -40.09 -4.00 -15.60
CA ASN A 173 -41.48 -3.89 -15.16
C ASN A 173 -42.25 -5.23 -15.22
N GLN A 174 -42.01 -6.04 -16.27
CA GLN A 174 -42.70 -7.32 -16.42
C GLN A 174 -42.15 -8.43 -15.52
N ASN A 175 -40.88 -8.41 -15.19
CA ASN A 175 -40.20 -9.50 -14.46
C ASN A 175 -39.55 -9.06 -13.12
N TYR A 176 -40.07 -7.99 -12.48
CA TYR A 176 -39.48 -7.42 -11.27
C TYR A 176 -39.24 -8.45 -10.16
N LYS A 177 -40.17 -9.41 -9.94
CA LYS A 177 -40.00 -10.46 -8.93
C LYS A 177 -38.83 -11.40 -9.24
N LYS A 178 -38.63 -11.78 -10.51
CA LYS A 178 -37.52 -12.62 -10.94
C LYS A 178 -36.21 -11.87 -10.83
N ILE A 179 -36.19 -10.58 -11.17
CA ILE A 179 -34.99 -9.73 -11.08
C ILE A 179 -34.58 -9.57 -9.63
N ILE A 180 -35.53 -9.31 -8.71
CA ILE A 180 -35.23 -9.24 -7.27
C ILE A 180 -34.66 -10.58 -6.78
N LEU A 181 -35.27 -11.72 -7.15
CA LEU A 181 -34.78 -13.04 -6.75
C LEU A 181 -33.34 -13.27 -7.22
N VAL A 182 -33.06 -12.97 -8.50
CA VAL A 182 -31.69 -13.08 -9.05
C VAL A 182 -30.72 -12.14 -8.33
N SER A 183 -31.13 -10.90 -8.05
CA SER A 183 -30.29 -9.95 -7.31
C SER A 183 -29.95 -10.44 -5.90
N VAL A 184 -30.90 -11.06 -5.21
CA VAL A 184 -30.69 -11.66 -3.88
C VAL A 184 -29.70 -12.83 -3.98
N ILE A 185 -29.86 -13.71 -4.98
CA ILE A 185 -28.93 -14.84 -5.20
C ILE A 185 -27.51 -14.31 -5.47
N VAL A 186 -27.36 -13.29 -6.34
CA VAL A 186 -26.08 -12.66 -6.64
C VAL A 186 -25.47 -12.03 -5.38
N ALA A 187 -26.29 -11.38 -4.54
CA ALA A 187 -25.81 -10.83 -3.28
C ALA A 187 -25.28 -11.93 -2.34
N PHE A 188 -26.01 -13.04 -2.17
CA PHE A 188 -25.55 -14.16 -1.34
C PHE A 188 -24.28 -14.81 -1.87
N THR A 189 -24.16 -15.01 -3.19
CA THR A 189 -22.91 -15.53 -3.80
C THR A 189 -21.76 -14.54 -3.62
N GLY A 190 -22.03 -13.24 -3.67
CA GLY A 190 -21.06 -12.19 -3.35
C GLY A 190 -20.57 -12.27 -1.90
N PHE A 191 -21.49 -12.38 -0.94
CA PHE A 191 -21.13 -12.55 0.48
C PHE A 191 -20.28 -13.81 0.73
N TYR A 192 -20.64 -14.93 0.10
CA TYR A 192 -19.83 -16.15 0.17
C TYR A 192 -18.43 -15.94 -0.45
N GLY A 193 -18.34 -15.20 -1.56
CA GLY A 193 -17.05 -14.84 -2.16
C GLY A 193 -16.18 -13.99 -1.26
N ILE A 194 -16.77 -13.00 -0.57
CA ILE A 194 -16.06 -12.11 0.37
C ILE A 194 -15.45 -12.92 1.53
N SER A 195 -16.16 -13.92 2.07
CA SER A 195 -15.63 -14.75 3.17
C SER A 195 -14.40 -15.59 2.79
N ASN A 196 -14.17 -15.81 1.49
CA ASN A 196 -13.01 -16.53 0.96
C ASN A 196 -11.91 -15.59 0.43
N LEU A 197 -12.07 -14.28 0.61
CA LEU A 197 -11.12 -13.29 0.11
C LEU A 197 -9.82 -13.38 0.92
N LYS A 198 -8.72 -13.73 0.26
CA LYS A 198 -7.38 -13.75 0.86
C LYS A 198 -6.69 -12.43 0.58
N VAL A 199 -6.24 -11.79 1.66
CA VAL A 199 -5.53 -10.53 1.61
C VAL A 199 -4.05 -10.82 1.66
N GLU A 200 -3.47 -11.06 0.51
CA GLU A 200 -2.04 -11.21 0.33
C GLU A 200 -1.58 -10.35 -0.85
N ASN A 201 -0.48 -9.65 -0.66
CA ASN A 201 0.10 -8.80 -1.67
C ASN A 201 1.60 -9.08 -1.76
N ARG A 202 2.01 -9.73 -2.84
CA ARG A 202 3.41 -10.06 -3.09
C ARG A 202 4.02 -8.99 -4.00
N PHE A 203 5.16 -8.47 -3.60
CA PHE A 203 5.83 -7.41 -4.37
C PHE A 203 6.22 -7.86 -5.78
N ILE A 204 6.56 -9.13 -5.95
CA ILE A 204 6.89 -9.73 -7.26
C ILE A 204 5.71 -9.61 -8.23
N ASP A 205 4.47 -9.75 -7.76
CA ASP A 205 3.27 -9.74 -8.60
C ASP A 205 2.89 -8.32 -9.12
N TYR A 206 3.58 -7.26 -8.68
CA TYR A 206 3.42 -5.93 -9.27
C TYR A 206 3.99 -5.81 -10.68
N PHE A 207 4.89 -6.72 -11.06
CA PHE A 207 5.53 -6.72 -12.36
C PHE A 207 4.93 -7.80 -13.24
N HIS A 208 4.74 -7.48 -14.51
CA HIS A 208 4.24 -8.46 -15.48
C HIS A 208 5.26 -9.59 -15.67
N ASN A 209 4.79 -10.84 -15.82
CA ASN A 209 5.62 -12.05 -15.84
C ASN A 209 6.72 -12.09 -16.90
N ASP A 210 6.57 -11.32 -17.98
CA ASP A 210 7.53 -11.25 -19.10
C ASP A 210 8.67 -10.27 -18.84
N THR A 211 8.54 -9.38 -17.84
CA THR A 211 9.55 -8.37 -17.55
C THR A 211 10.82 -8.99 -16.97
N GLU A 212 11.97 -8.40 -17.31
CA GLU A 212 13.26 -8.83 -16.76
C GLU A 212 13.31 -8.68 -15.23
N ILE A 213 12.64 -7.65 -14.69
CA ILE A 213 12.54 -7.40 -13.24
C ILE A 213 11.82 -8.56 -12.57
N HIS A 214 10.65 -9.00 -13.08
CA HIS A 214 9.91 -10.12 -12.51
C HIS A 214 10.76 -11.41 -12.52
N LYS A 215 11.39 -11.72 -13.64
CA LYS A 215 12.24 -12.91 -13.81
C LYS A 215 13.46 -12.86 -12.88
N GLY A 216 14.13 -11.71 -12.81
CA GLY A 216 15.28 -11.51 -11.93
C GLY A 216 14.92 -11.63 -10.46
N MET A 217 13.81 -11.02 -10.03
CA MET A 217 13.32 -11.15 -8.66
C MET A 217 12.95 -12.59 -8.32
N LEU A 218 12.30 -13.32 -9.23
CA LEU A 218 11.92 -14.71 -9.01
C LEU A 218 13.16 -15.62 -8.87
N GLU A 219 14.21 -15.40 -9.68
CA GLU A 219 15.48 -16.12 -9.57
C GLU A 219 16.17 -15.85 -8.23
N ILE A 220 16.20 -14.59 -7.79
CA ILE A 220 16.75 -14.22 -6.48
C ILE A 220 15.94 -14.87 -5.36
N ASP A 221 14.62 -14.80 -5.45
CA ASP A 221 13.72 -15.34 -4.43
C ASP A 221 13.87 -16.85 -4.25
N GLN A 222 13.90 -17.59 -5.36
CA GLN A 222 13.95 -19.05 -5.32
C GLN A 222 15.36 -19.62 -5.15
N LYS A 223 16.40 -18.96 -5.68
CA LYS A 223 17.77 -19.52 -5.71
C LYS A 223 18.72 -18.87 -4.72
N LEU A 224 18.45 -17.64 -4.27
CA LEU A 224 19.30 -16.92 -3.35
C LEU A 224 18.71 -16.73 -1.94
N GLY A 225 17.65 -17.51 -1.64
CA GLY A 225 17.10 -17.59 -0.30
C GLY A 225 16.11 -16.49 0.08
N GLY A 226 15.21 -16.12 -0.85
CA GLY A 226 14.11 -15.19 -0.58
C GLY A 226 14.43 -13.73 -0.89
N THR A 227 13.37 -12.94 -1.07
CA THR A 227 13.46 -11.51 -1.39
C THR A 227 12.94 -10.62 -0.28
N THR A 228 12.05 -11.11 0.58
CA THR A 228 11.43 -10.29 1.63
C THR A 228 12.16 -10.42 2.94
N PRO A 229 12.85 -9.36 3.44
CA PRO A 229 13.58 -9.41 4.69
C PRO A 229 12.63 -9.38 5.89
N PHE A 230 13.01 -10.16 6.91
CA PHE A 230 12.37 -10.24 8.21
C PHE A 230 13.44 -10.32 9.29
N ASP A 231 13.33 -9.49 10.31
CA ASP A 231 14.28 -9.42 11.41
C ASP A 231 13.60 -9.69 12.74
N ILE A 232 14.31 -10.44 13.59
CA ILE A 232 13.97 -10.66 14.99
C ILE A 232 15.06 -10.00 15.81
N ILE A 233 14.68 -9.08 16.67
CA ILE A 233 15.61 -8.41 17.60
C ILE A 233 15.23 -8.85 19.00
N ILE A 234 16.19 -9.39 19.75
CA ILE A 234 15.98 -9.91 21.10
C ILE A 234 16.88 -9.11 22.06
N LYS A 235 16.29 -8.60 23.13
CA LYS A 235 16.98 -7.83 24.18
C LYS A 235 17.43 -8.73 25.31
N ALA A 236 18.53 -8.34 25.96
CA ALA A 236 18.91 -8.91 27.24
C ALA A 236 17.81 -8.61 28.29
N PRO A 237 17.56 -9.50 29.27
CA PRO A 237 16.58 -9.26 30.32
C PRO A 237 16.94 -8.03 31.16
N ASP A 238 15.92 -7.26 31.57
CA ASP A 238 16.10 -6.08 32.40
C ASP A 238 16.79 -6.39 33.73
N SER A 239 16.65 -7.61 34.26
CA SER A 239 17.39 -8.06 35.44
C SER A 239 18.90 -8.09 35.23
N TYR A 240 19.37 -8.42 34.04
CA TYR A 240 20.78 -8.37 33.69
C TYR A 240 21.25 -6.93 33.49
N LEU A 241 20.47 -6.12 32.77
CA LEU A 241 20.79 -4.72 32.51
C LEU A 241 20.94 -3.93 33.82
N ASN A 242 20.02 -4.12 34.77
CA ASN A 242 20.08 -3.50 36.08
C ASN A 242 21.26 -3.98 36.91
N SER A 243 21.63 -5.27 36.84
CA SER A 243 22.79 -5.81 37.55
C SER A 243 24.12 -5.27 37.04
N VAL A 244 24.21 -4.92 35.74
CA VAL A 244 25.40 -4.28 35.16
C VAL A 244 25.52 -2.84 35.63
N ILE A 245 24.41 -2.10 35.68
CA ILE A 245 24.35 -0.71 36.19
C ILE A 245 24.76 -0.65 37.65
N ASP A 246 24.24 -1.57 38.50
CA ASP A 246 24.61 -1.65 39.94
C ASP A 246 26.09 -2.02 40.14
N GLN A 247 26.72 -2.75 39.22
CA GLN A 247 28.13 -3.09 39.26
C GLN A 247 29.05 -1.93 38.81
N GLU A 248 28.61 -1.10 37.87
CA GLU A 248 29.36 0.09 37.44
C GLU A 248 29.41 1.17 38.53
N GLU A 249 28.44 1.25 39.45
CA GLU A 249 28.49 2.17 40.60
C GLU A 249 29.47 1.74 41.71
N ASP A 250 29.82 0.44 41.79
CA ASP A 250 30.73 -0.12 42.83
C ASP A 250 32.12 -0.49 42.29
N ASP A 251 32.43 -0.23 41.01
CA ASP A 251 33.63 -0.78 40.36
C ASP A 251 34.89 0.06 40.59
N LEU A 252 35.53 -0.20 41.73
CA LEU A 252 36.92 0.22 42.04
C LEU A 252 37.96 -0.32 41.02
N PHE A 253 37.59 -1.36 40.25
CA PHE A 253 38.42 -1.95 39.17
C PHE A 253 38.31 -1.14 37.86
N GLY A 254 37.22 -0.45 37.60
CA GLY A 254 37.06 0.45 36.47
C GLY A 254 37.98 1.64 36.53
N GLU A 255 38.16 2.26 37.72
CA GLU A 255 39.12 3.33 37.94
C GLU A 255 40.60 2.88 37.73
N LEU A 256 40.89 1.61 38.03
CA LEU A 256 42.23 1.05 37.83
C LEU A 256 42.53 0.71 36.37
N SER A 257 41.54 0.27 35.60
CA SER A 257 41.70 -0.02 34.16
C SER A 257 41.82 1.26 33.34
N GLU A 258 41.11 2.31 33.71
CA GLU A 258 41.21 3.64 33.11
C GLU A 258 42.59 4.27 33.40
N ALA A 259 43.14 4.05 34.61
CA ALA A 259 44.47 4.49 34.99
C ALA A 259 45.58 3.72 34.27
N LEU A 260 45.33 2.51 33.74
CA LEU A 260 46.26 1.68 32.98
C LEU A 260 46.16 1.91 31.47
N GLY A 261 45.28 2.80 31.02
CA GLY A 261 45.16 3.21 29.62
C GLY A 261 44.46 2.19 28.71
N ASP A 262 43.69 1.29 29.31
CA ASP A 262 42.85 0.34 28.55
C ASP A 262 41.48 0.97 28.33
N GLU A 263 41.29 1.71 27.24
CA GLU A 263 40.02 2.34 26.82
C GLU A 263 38.91 1.34 26.45
N ASN A 264 39.20 0.04 26.53
CA ASN A 264 38.22 -1.03 26.32
C ASN A 264 37.59 -1.42 27.66
N THR A 265 36.68 -0.60 28.17
CA THR A 265 35.75 -1.00 29.23
C THR A 265 35.05 -2.28 28.82
N ASN A 266 35.26 -3.29 29.64
CA ASN A 266 34.86 -4.68 29.48
C ASN A 266 33.37 -4.85 29.65
N THR A 267 32.54 -4.30 28.74
CA THR A 267 31.13 -4.62 28.67
C THR A 267 30.96 -6.04 28.16
N GLN A 268 30.86 -6.96 29.11
CA GLN A 268 30.64 -8.37 28.85
C GLN A 268 29.29 -8.50 28.17
N SER A 269 29.28 -8.76 26.84
CA SER A 269 28.05 -8.90 26.09
C SER A 269 27.24 -10.09 26.62
N TYR A 270 26.00 -9.85 27.01
CA TYR A 270 25.05 -10.90 27.45
C TYR A 270 24.96 -12.06 26.47
N TRP A 271 25.02 -11.75 25.16
CA TRP A 271 24.80 -12.72 24.08
C TRP A 271 26.04 -13.50 23.68
N LEU A 272 27.25 -13.02 24.00
CA LEU A 272 28.51 -13.67 23.65
C LEU A 272 28.99 -14.67 24.73
N THR A 273 28.10 -15.56 25.13
CA THR A 273 28.38 -16.68 26.03
C THR A 273 27.93 -17.99 25.40
N ILE A 274 28.59 -19.11 25.73
CA ILE A 274 28.24 -20.44 25.15
C ILE A 274 26.77 -20.79 25.35
N PRO A 275 26.13 -20.60 26.54
CA PRO A 275 24.75 -20.90 26.74
C PRO A 275 23.82 -20.07 25.82
N LYS A 276 24.11 -18.76 25.66
CA LYS A 276 23.30 -17.86 24.85
C LYS A 276 23.47 -18.09 23.35
N ILE A 277 24.66 -18.41 22.90
CA ILE A 277 24.92 -18.83 21.53
C ILE A 277 24.13 -20.12 21.21
N LYS A 278 24.08 -21.09 22.12
CA LYS A 278 23.26 -22.29 21.94
C LYS A 278 21.75 -21.98 21.88
N GLU A 279 21.31 -21.00 22.64
CA GLU A 279 19.93 -20.52 22.60
C GLU A 279 19.60 -19.89 21.23
N ILE A 280 20.47 -19.02 20.74
CA ILE A 280 20.33 -18.40 19.40
C ILE A 280 20.40 -19.46 18.29
N LYS A 281 21.25 -20.49 18.43
CA LYS A 281 21.31 -21.63 17.49
C LYS A 281 19.98 -22.38 17.38
N LYS A 282 19.27 -22.56 18.49
CA LYS A 282 17.94 -23.19 18.45
C LYS A 282 16.94 -22.35 17.63
N ILE A 283 16.95 -21.04 17.83
CA ILE A 283 16.08 -20.14 17.05
C ILE A 283 16.47 -20.16 15.58
N HIS A 284 17.77 -20.08 15.29
CA HIS A 284 18.30 -20.13 13.93
C HIS A 284 17.85 -21.38 13.17
N TYR A 285 18.08 -22.56 13.72
CA TYR A 285 17.70 -23.82 13.08
C TYR A 285 16.19 -24.03 12.99
N TYR A 286 15.42 -23.53 13.98
CA TYR A 286 13.98 -23.52 13.86
C TYR A 286 13.52 -22.70 12.66
N LEU A 287 14.05 -21.49 12.52
CA LEU A 287 13.72 -20.62 11.39
C LEU A 287 14.15 -21.23 10.05
N GLU A 288 15.30 -21.89 9.97
CA GLU A 288 15.73 -22.61 8.76
C GLU A 288 14.84 -23.80 8.41
N SER A 289 14.17 -24.38 9.39
CA SER A 289 13.28 -25.54 9.18
C SER A 289 11.92 -25.18 8.59
N LEU A 290 11.58 -23.87 8.49
CA LEU A 290 10.30 -23.42 7.96
C LEU A 290 10.37 -23.33 6.42
N ASP A 291 9.36 -23.89 5.74
CA ASP A 291 9.29 -23.95 4.28
C ASP A 291 9.22 -22.55 3.61
N GLU A 292 8.76 -21.55 4.34
CA GLU A 292 8.67 -20.16 3.88
C GLU A 292 9.99 -19.40 4.02
N THR A 293 10.91 -19.94 4.82
CA THR A 293 12.19 -19.30 5.11
C THR A 293 13.24 -19.70 4.07
N GLY A 294 13.91 -18.71 3.54
CA GLY A 294 15.05 -18.93 2.66
C GLY A 294 16.36 -18.93 3.45
N LYS A 295 17.07 -17.80 3.49
CA LYS A 295 18.36 -17.71 4.18
C LYS A 295 18.22 -17.06 5.55
N VAL A 296 18.69 -17.74 6.59
CA VAL A 296 18.81 -17.21 7.96
C VAL A 296 20.25 -16.79 8.24
N LEU A 297 20.43 -15.64 8.84
CA LEU A 297 21.74 -15.10 9.25
C LEU A 297 21.65 -14.62 10.69
N SER A 298 22.59 -15.04 11.50
CA SER A 298 22.71 -14.62 12.90
C SER A 298 24.15 -14.78 13.39
N ILE A 299 24.41 -14.43 14.62
CA ILE A 299 25.71 -14.69 15.24
C ILE A 299 26.07 -16.20 15.26
N SER A 300 25.06 -17.07 15.18
CA SER A 300 25.26 -18.51 15.04
C SER A 300 26.04 -18.87 13.77
N THR A 301 25.73 -18.22 12.65
CA THR A 301 26.43 -18.42 11.37
C THR A 301 27.94 -18.13 11.51
N LEU A 302 28.27 -17.05 12.23
CA LEU A 302 29.66 -16.71 12.49
C LEU A 302 30.33 -17.71 13.43
N THR A 303 29.69 -18.10 14.53
CA THR A 303 30.24 -19.03 15.49
C THR A 303 30.44 -20.43 14.91
N ASP A 304 29.58 -20.85 13.99
CA ASP A 304 29.72 -22.12 13.26
C ASP A 304 30.94 -22.08 12.34
N LEU A 305 31.10 -20.98 11.58
CA LEU A 305 32.28 -20.79 10.73
C LEU A 305 33.58 -20.80 11.54
N VAL A 306 33.63 -20.09 12.68
CA VAL A 306 34.82 -20.05 13.54
C VAL A 306 35.06 -21.41 14.18
N THR A 307 34.04 -22.14 14.56
CA THR A 307 34.16 -23.52 15.10
C THR A 307 34.78 -24.46 14.08
N ASP A 308 34.35 -24.38 12.82
CA ASP A 308 34.88 -25.19 11.72
C ASP A 308 36.38 -24.83 11.46
N LEU A 309 36.70 -23.56 11.45
CA LEU A 309 38.10 -23.09 11.29
C LEU A 309 38.99 -23.50 12.46
N ASN A 310 38.47 -23.53 13.69
CA ASN A 310 39.19 -23.92 14.89
C ASN A 310 39.38 -25.46 15.02
N GLY A 311 38.64 -26.23 14.19
CA GLY A 311 38.67 -27.68 14.25
C GLY A 311 38.00 -28.29 15.49
N GLY A 312 37.20 -27.52 16.24
CA GLY A 312 36.49 -27.98 17.42
C GLY A 312 35.68 -26.88 18.12
N PRO A 313 34.92 -27.22 19.17
CA PRO A 313 34.04 -26.28 19.86
C PRO A 313 34.88 -25.17 20.55
N LEU A 314 34.33 -23.95 20.46
CA LEU A 314 34.93 -22.75 21.05
C LEU A 314 34.75 -22.75 22.59
N SER A 315 35.76 -22.30 23.32
CA SER A 315 35.70 -22.00 24.75
C SER A 315 35.11 -20.60 24.99
N ASP A 316 34.60 -20.32 26.19
CA ASP A 316 34.08 -18.99 26.55
C ASP A 316 35.14 -17.89 26.36
N LEU A 317 36.42 -18.19 26.68
CA LEU A 317 37.51 -17.28 26.47
C LEU A 317 37.77 -16.96 24.98
N GLN A 318 37.61 -17.94 24.10
CA GLN A 318 37.75 -17.73 22.65
C GLN A 318 36.57 -16.93 22.09
N ILE A 319 35.37 -17.14 22.62
CA ILE A 319 34.16 -16.37 22.22
C ILE A 319 34.29 -14.90 22.66
N GLY A 320 34.74 -14.65 23.88
CA GLY A 320 35.06 -13.30 24.35
C GLY A 320 36.15 -12.63 23.50
N ALA A 321 37.21 -13.40 23.14
CA ALA A 321 38.29 -12.91 22.30
C ALA A 321 37.87 -12.61 20.84
N ILE A 322 36.77 -13.18 20.34
CA ILE A 322 36.25 -12.85 18.99
C ILE A 322 35.98 -11.35 18.87
N ARG A 323 35.47 -10.71 19.93
CA ARG A 323 35.19 -9.27 19.92
C ARG A 323 36.46 -8.42 19.96
N SER A 324 37.45 -8.79 20.77
CA SER A 324 38.69 -8.03 20.98
C SER A 324 39.80 -8.33 19.96
N ALA A 325 39.82 -9.54 19.38
CA ALA A 325 40.84 -9.97 18.43
C ALA A 325 40.51 -9.66 16.96
N VAL A 326 39.29 -9.30 16.67
CA VAL A 326 38.81 -9.03 15.31
C VAL A 326 39.09 -7.56 14.98
N SER A 327 39.77 -7.28 13.85
CA SER A 327 39.96 -5.91 13.39
C SER A 327 38.65 -5.17 13.20
N ASP A 328 38.64 -3.83 13.36
CA ASP A 328 37.44 -2.99 13.22
C ASP A 328 36.72 -3.24 11.92
N GLN A 329 37.43 -3.45 10.80
CA GLN A 329 36.84 -3.75 9.51
C GLN A 329 36.06 -5.07 9.48
N VAL A 330 36.53 -6.09 10.16
CA VAL A 330 35.87 -7.40 10.24
C VAL A 330 34.73 -7.37 11.26
N ASN A 331 34.87 -6.63 12.34
CA ASN A 331 33.85 -6.40 13.34
C ASN A 331 32.60 -5.70 12.68
N GLU A 332 32.82 -4.68 11.86
CA GLU A 332 31.76 -3.98 11.15
C GLU A 332 30.97 -4.88 10.21
N VAL A 333 31.60 -5.87 9.61
CA VAL A 333 30.93 -6.77 8.63
C VAL A 333 30.32 -8.00 9.28
N LEU A 334 30.96 -8.55 10.32
CA LEU A 334 30.56 -9.86 10.87
C LEU A 334 29.78 -9.79 12.19
N LEU A 335 30.04 -8.82 13.07
CA LEU A 335 29.39 -8.72 14.38
C LEU A 335 28.33 -7.61 14.44
N LYS A 336 28.66 -6.40 14.04
CA LYS A 336 27.75 -5.25 14.08
C LYS A 336 26.40 -5.46 13.38
N PRO A 337 26.27 -6.25 12.29
CA PRO A 337 24.96 -6.54 11.73
C PRO A 337 24.04 -7.35 12.65
N TYR A 338 24.60 -8.07 13.61
CA TYR A 338 23.86 -9.02 14.45
C TYR A 338 23.87 -8.68 15.95
N LEU A 339 24.77 -7.81 16.40
CA LEU A 339 24.93 -7.43 17.80
C LEU A 339 24.94 -5.90 17.90
N SER A 340 24.20 -5.34 18.87
CA SER A 340 24.24 -3.91 19.17
C SER A 340 25.61 -3.48 19.71
N ASP A 341 25.93 -2.19 19.62
CA ASP A 341 27.23 -1.65 20.07
C ASP A 341 27.43 -1.85 21.58
N ASP A 342 26.37 -1.82 22.37
CA ASP A 342 26.37 -2.11 23.81
C ASP A 342 26.36 -3.62 24.14
N GLY A 343 26.19 -4.48 23.13
CA GLY A 343 26.13 -5.93 23.30
C GLY A 343 24.85 -6.47 23.95
N ASN A 344 23.82 -5.66 24.12
CA ASN A 344 22.61 -6.00 24.84
C ASN A 344 21.44 -6.43 23.94
N GLU A 345 21.49 -6.11 22.65
CA GLU A 345 20.50 -6.57 21.68
C GLU A 345 21.16 -7.47 20.64
N ILE A 346 20.48 -8.56 20.27
CA ILE A 346 20.90 -9.44 19.18
C ILE A 346 19.86 -9.44 18.07
N ARG A 347 20.34 -9.47 16.83
CA ARG A 347 19.52 -9.52 15.63
C ARG A 347 19.69 -10.85 14.91
N ILE A 348 18.57 -11.50 14.61
CA ILE A 348 18.48 -12.62 13.68
C ILE A 348 17.80 -12.09 12.43
N SER A 349 18.51 -12.12 11.31
CA SER A 349 17.99 -11.62 10.03
C SER A 349 17.73 -12.79 9.12
N LEU A 350 16.54 -12.84 8.54
CA LEU A 350 16.19 -13.86 7.57
C LEU A 350 15.47 -13.26 6.36
N ARG A 351 15.47 -14.00 5.29
CA ARG A 351 14.70 -13.69 4.10
C ARG A 351 13.62 -14.71 3.90
N VAL A 352 12.42 -14.24 3.63
CA VAL A 352 11.26 -15.08 3.34
C VAL A 352 11.10 -15.22 1.84
N ILE A 353 10.74 -16.43 1.39
CA ILE A 353 10.50 -16.76 -0.02
C ILE A 353 9.13 -16.21 -0.41
N ASP A 354 9.12 -15.02 -1.00
CA ASP A 354 7.90 -14.29 -1.36
C ASP A 354 7.09 -14.96 -2.46
N SER A 355 7.75 -15.75 -3.33
CA SER A 355 7.11 -16.54 -4.39
C SER A 355 6.38 -17.78 -3.87
N ASN A 356 6.55 -18.17 -2.61
CA ASN A 356 5.85 -19.30 -2.02
C ASN A 356 4.34 -18.97 -1.95
N LYS A 357 3.54 -19.79 -2.67
CA LYS A 357 2.08 -19.62 -2.74
C LYS A 357 1.34 -19.93 -1.43
N GLN A 358 2.01 -20.62 -0.52
CA GLN A 358 1.45 -21.00 0.78
C GLN A 358 1.76 -19.95 1.86
N LEU A 359 2.69 -19.03 1.59
CA LEU A 359 3.06 -17.98 2.52
C LEU A 359 1.85 -17.11 2.86
N LYS A 360 1.49 -17.12 4.13
CA LYS A 360 0.57 -16.18 4.74
C LYS A 360 1.37 -15.37 5.77
N ARG A 361 1.67 -14.12 5.44
CA ARG A 361 2.59 -13.28 6.24
C ARG A 361 2.18 -13.15 7.68
N LYS A 362 0.88 -12.97 7.93
CA LYS A 362 0.34 -12.89 9.29
C LYS A 362 0.57 -14.18 10.06
N ASP A 363 0.17 -15.31 9.48
CA ASP A 363 0.29 -16.63 10.12
C ASP A 363 1.77 -16.97 10.39
N PHE A 364 2.67 -16.62 9.46
CA PHE A 364 4.12 -16.81 9.61
C PHE A 364 4.69 -15.98 10.76
N ILE A 365 4.33 -14.68 10.85
CA ILE A 365 4.78 -13.81 11.95
C ILE A 365 4.27 -14.35 13.29
N GLU A 366 2.98 -14.69 13.38
CA GLU A 366 2.37 -15.26 14.59
C GLU A 366 3.00 -16.62 14.99
N GLN A 367 3.38 -17.44 14.01
CA GLN A 367 4.07 -18.71 14.25
C GLN A 367 5.46 -18.48 14.85
N VAL A 368 6.23 -17.55 14.30
CA VAL A 368 7.58 -17.22 14.80
C VAL A 368 7.50 -16.60 16.19
N GLU A 369 6.60 -15.65 16.41
CA GLU A 369 6.38 -15.03 17.73
C GLU A 369 5.88 -16.06 18.75
N GLY A 370 4.98 -16.96 18.33
CA GLY A 370 4.50 -18.06 19.16
C GLY A 370 5.61 -19.02 19.60
N PHE A 371 6.57 -19.32 18.74
CA PHE A 371 7.75 -20.12 19.09
C PHE A 371 8.64 -19.38 20.11
N LEU A 372 8.89 -18.09 19.91
CA LEU A 372 9.67 -17.31 20.86
C LEU A 372 9.04 -17.25 22.26
N LEU A 373 7.71 -17.08 22.33
CA LEU A 373 6.96 -16.98 23.59
C LEU A 373 6.85 -18.33 24.30
N LYS A 374 6.47 -19.40 23.56
CA LYS A 374 6.09 -20.70 24.17
C LYS A 374 7.24 -21.65 24.34
N ASP A 375 8.09 -21.79 23.29
CA ASP A 375 9.14 -22.80 23.25
C ASP A 375 10.47 -22.26 23.76
N MET A 376 10.73 -20.94 23.55
CA MET A 376 11.94 -20.29 24.03
C MET A 376 11.73 -19.56 25.36
N GLY A 377 10.47 -19.27 25.76
CA GLY A 377 10.12 -18.67 27.05
C GLY A 377 10.42 -17.17 27.16
N TYR A 378 10.61 -16.46 26.03
CA TYR A 378 10.77 -15.00 26.07
C TYR A 378 9.46 -14.30 26.44
N GLN A 379 9.56 -13.13 27.06
CA GLN A 379 8.43 -12.23 27.27
C GLN A 379 8.20 -11.34 26.05
N GLN A 380 7.00 -10.81 25.90
CA GLN A 380 6.62 -10.01 24.71
C GLN A 380 7.44 -8.73 24.54
N ASP A 381 7.96 -8.16 25.63
CA ASP A 381 8.81 -6.97 25.67
C ASP A 381 10.29 -7.26 25.41
N GLN A 382 10.71 -8.53 25.50
CA GLN A 382 12.08 -8.95 25.28
C GLN A 382 12.45 -9.10 23.80
N PHE A 383 11.48 -9.23 22.91
CA PHE A 383 11.75 -9.34 21.49
C PHE A 383 10.82 -8.45 20.66
N ARG A 384 11.27 -8.13 19.46
CA ARG A 384 10.46 -7.43 18.46
C ARG A 384 10.75 -7.99 17.07
N THR A 385 9.69 -8.17 16.31
CA THR A 385 9.77 -8.47 14.88
C THR A 385 9.76 -7.17 14.08
N SER A 386 10.52 -7.11 13.01
CA SER A 386 10.70 -5.88 12.21
C SER A 386 11.00 -6.19 10.75
N ASN A 387 11.24 -5.13 9.99
CA ASN A 387 11.60 -5.14 8.57
C ASN A 387 10.40 -5.25 7.61
N MET A 388 10.66 -5.47 6.31
CA MET A 388 9.70 -5.32 5.22
C MET A 388 8.49 -6.26 5.36
N LEU A 389 8.69 -7.50 5.83
CA LEU A 389 7.60 -8.45 6.02
C LEU A 389 6.54 -7.92 7.00
N VAL A 390 7.00 -7.41 8.15
CA VAL A 390 6.13 -6.85 9.19
C VAL A 390 5.47 -5.56 8.70
N LEU A 391 6.24 -4.69 8.04
CA LEU A 391 5.72 -3.45 7.49
C LEU A 391 4.59 -3.71 6.49
N TYR A 392 4.80 -4.63 5.55
CA TYR A 392 3.77 -5.00 4.56
C TYR A 392 2.55 -5.64 5.21
N ASN A 393 2.75 -6.56 6.17
CA ASN A 393 1.64 -7.15 6.91
C ASN A 393 0.82 -6.07 7.62
N ASN A 394 1.46 -5.19 8.38
CA ASN A 394 0.78 -4.14 9.14
C ASN A 394 0.07 -3.14 8.22
N MET A 395 0.68 -2.78 7.08
CA MET A 395 0.08 -1.94 6.08
C MET A 395 -1.20 -2.57 5.50
N LEU A 396 -1.16 -3.86 5.16
CA LEU A 396 -2.32 -4.58 4.65
C LEU A 396 -3.42 -4.71 5.71
N GLN A 397 -3.07 -5.09 6.93
CA GLN A 397 -4.04 -5.20 8.02
C GLN A 397 -4.70 -3.84 8.34
N SER A 398 -3.93 -2.75 8.33
CA SER A 398 -4.45 -1.40 8.51
C SER A 398 -5.42 -0.99 7.40
N LEU A 399 -5.12 -1.34 6.14
CA LEU A 399 -6.02 -1.10 5.00
C LEU A 399 -7.37 -1.78 5.18
N PHE A 400 -7.36 -3.05 5.63
CA PHE A 400 -8.60 -3.80 5.83
C PHE A 400 -9.38 -3.38 7.06
N SER A 401 -8.70 -3.02 8.15
CA SER A 401 -9.37 -2.56 9.37
C SER A 401 -9.98 -1.16 9.24
N SER A 402 -9.51 -0.36 8.27
CA SER A 402 -9.99 1.01 8.03
C SER A 402 -11.13 1.09 7.01
N GLN A 403 -11.46 0.00 6.32
CA GLN A 403 -12.58 -0.11 5.36
C GLN A 403 -13.84 -0.66 6.02
#